data_e5759a6f3819f1fcda17de828d0ecc26
#
_entry.id   e5759a6f3819f1fcda17de828d0ecc26
#
_cell.length_a   1.000
_cell.length_b   1.000
_cell.length_c   1.000
_cell.angle_alpha   90.00
_cell.angle_beta   90.00
_cell.angle_gamma   90.00
#
_symmetry.space_group_name_H-M   'P 1'
#
loop_
_entity.id
_entity.type
_entity.pdbx_description
1 polymer ?
#
loop_
_entity_poly.entity_id
_entity_poly.type
_entity_poly.pdbx_seq_one_letter_code
_entity_poly.pdbx_strand_id
1 'polypeptide(L)'
;MREGKPFFLHIAGEIGNAQVGPVYLGSLGLASLVCGFFAIEIIGLNMWASVNWNPILFVRDLPWLALEPPSPANGLAIPALNQGGWWLMAGFFLTSSMILWCIRSHQRARLLGMGTHTTWAFAAAIWLYLCLGFFRPILMGSWGEAPPFGIFPHLDWTVAFSLRCGNLYYDPFHMLSIVFLYGSVLLFAMHGGTILAVSRFGGDKEVEQSVDRGTASERAALLWRWTMGFNATMESIHRWAWWFAVLTPITGGIGILLTGTVVDNWFLWAVKHGVAPSYPAIYGHIADPAAAQGGS
;
A
#
# COMPACT_ATOMS: atom_id res chain seq x y z
N MET A 1 -42.18 11.43 -31.37
CA MET A 1 -41.96 11.79 -29.94
C MET A 1 -40.82 10.95 -29.44
N ARG A 2 -39.69 11.55 -29.08
CA ARG A 2 -38.64 10.82 -28.36
C ARG A 2 -39.16 10.57 -26.96
N GLU A 3 -39.43 9.31 -26.63
CA GLU A 3 -39.74 8.95 -25.27
C GLU A 3 -38.57 9.39 -24.39
N GLY A 4 -38.82 10.32 -23.48
CA GLY A 4 -37.81 10.79 -22.54
C GLY A 4 -37.38 9.64 -21.64
N LYS A 5 -36.08 9.44 -21.46
CA LYS A 5 -35.56 8.48 -20.47
C LYS A 5 -36.12 8.81 -19.11
N PRO A 6 -36.49 7.79 -18.30
CA PRO A 6 -36.90 8.01 -16.93
C PRO A 6 -35.86 8.88 -16.18
N PHE A 7 -36.36 9.74 -15.28
CA PHE A 7 -35.50 10.70 -14.54
C PHE A 7 -34.27 10.10 -13.92
N PHE A 8 -34.39 8.93 -13.25
CA PHE A 8 -33.24 8.25 -12.64
C PHE A 8 -32.21 7.74 -13.66
N LEU A 9 -32.66 7.30 -14.84
CA LEU A 9 -31.73 6.88 -15.90
C LEU A 9 -31.03 8.08 -16.53
N HIS A 10 -31.68 9.23 -16.60
CA HIS A 10 -31.06 10.46 -17.05
C HIS A 10 -29.97 10.91 -16.08
N ILE A 11 -30.26 10.97 -14.78
CA ILE A 11 -29.27 11.31 -13.75
C ILE A 11 -28.11 10.31 -13.75
N ALA A 12 -28.38 9.00 -13.83
CA ALA A 12 -27.35 7.99 -13.90
C ALA A 12 -26.44 8.17 -15.12
N GLY A 13 -27.01 8.58 -16.25
CA GLY A 13 -26.25 8.90 -17.47
C GLY A 13 -25.34 10.13 -17.29
N GLU A 14 -25.85 11.18 -16.67
CA GLU A 14 -25.06 12.38 -16.36
C GLU A 14 -23.92 12.08 -15.39
N ILE A 15 -24.19 11.31 -14.32
CA ILE A 15 -23.15 10.88 -13.37
C ILE A 15 -22.13 9.95 -14.05
N GLY A 16 -22.60 9.06 -14.95
CA GLY A 16 -21.73 8.16 -15.71
C GLY A 16 -20.72 8.88 -16.58
N ASN A 17 -21.01 10.10 -17.00
CA ASN A 17 -20.15 10.98 -17.78
C ASN A 17 -19.48 12.06 -16.91
N ALA A 18 -19.38 11.87 -15.62
CA ALA A 18 -18.82 12.86 -14.69
C ALA A 18 -17.39 13.25 -15.09
N GLN A 19 -17.18 14.55 -15.16
CA GLN A 19 -15.89 15.16 -15.47
C GLN A 19 -15.64 16.30 -14.49
N VAL A 20 -14.43 16.35 -13.94
CA VAL A 20 -13.98 17.44 -13.07
C VAL A 20 -12.82 18.17 -13.77
N GLY A 21 -13.09 19.39 -14.24
CA GLY A 21 -12.15 20.14 -15.04
C GLY A 21 -11.74 19.32 -16.30
N PRO A 22 -10.44 19.15 -16.55
CA PRO A 22 -9.95 18.37 -17.71
C PRO A 22 -9.95 16.84 -17.49
N VAL A 23 -10.44 16.36 -16.33
CA VAL A 23 -10.34 14.96 -15.92
C VAL A 23 -11.70 14.28 -16.01
N TYR A 24 -11.75 13.20 -16.77
CA TYR A 24 -12.94 12.34 -16.89
C TYR A 24 -12.88 11.25 -15.81
N LEU A 25 -13.84 11.27 -14.87
CA LEU A 25 -13.90 10.35 -13.74
C LEU A 25 -14.88 9.19 -13.95
N GLY A 26 -16.00 9.44 -14.61
CA GLY A 26 -17.13 8.54 -14.62
C GLY A 26 -17.81 8.44 -13.25
N SER A 27 -18.86 7.62 -13.15
CA SER A 27 -19.61 7.46 -11.91
C SER A 27 -18.78 6.82 -10.79
N LEU A 28 -17.99 5.78 -11.12
CA LEU A 28 -17.13 5.10 -10.14
C LEU A 28 -16.00 6.01 -9.66
N GLY A 29 -15.38 6.77 -10.56
CA GLY A 29 -14.33 7.71 -10.20
C GLY A 29 -14.86 8.86 -9.34
N LEU A 30 -16.04 9.38 -9.64
CA LEU A 30 -16.69 10.40 -8.82
C LEU A 30 -17.05 9.87 -7.44
N ALA A 31 -17.63 8.68 -7.35
CA ALA A 31 -17.96 8.05 -6.07
C ALA A 31 -16.70 7.78 -5.23
N SER A 32 -15.62 7.33 -5.87
CA SER A 32 -14.32 7.15 -5.21
C SER A 32 -13.80 8.47 -4.63
N LEU A 33 -13.83 9.54 -5.41
CA LEU A 33 -13.38 10.86 -4.98
C LEU A 33 -14.19 11.38 -3.79
N VAL A 34 -15.52 11.24 -3.82
CA VAL A 34 -16.41 11.65 -2.73
C VAL A 34 -16.11 10.85 -1.46
N CYS A 35 -15.98 9.52 -1.56
CA CYS A 35 -15.61 8.68 -0.42
C CYS A 35 -14.25 9.06 0.17
N GLY A 36 -13.26 9.30 -0.68
CA GLY A 36 -11.93 9.74 -0.25
C GLY A 36 -11.96 11.09 0.44
N PHE A 37 -12.76 12.04 -0.06
CA PHE A 37 -12.98 13.32 0.57
C PHE A 37 -13.58 13.16 1.97
N PHE A 38 -14.63 12.36 2.13
CA PHE A 38 -15.20 12.10 3.45
C PHE A 38 -14.21 11.46 4.41
N ALA A 39 -13.39 10.51 3.94
CA ALA A 39 -12.35 9.90 4.77
C ALA A 39 -11.36 10.95 5.28
N ILE A 40 -10.85 11.79 4.41
CA ILE A 40 -9.89 12.85 4.76
C ILE A 40 -10.51 13.87 5.71
N GLU A 41 -11.75 14.29 5.45
CA GLU A 41 -12.46 15.24 6.30
C GLU A 41 -12.70 14.66 7.71
N ILE A 42 -13.11 13.42 7.83
CA ILE A 42 -13.31 12.78 9.13
C ILE A 42 -12.00 12.75 9.91
N ILE A 43 -10.90 12.33 9.27
CA ILE A 43 -9.58 12.29 9.92
C ILE A 43 -9.14 13.70 10.32
N GLY A 44 -9.17 14.63 9.40
CA GLY A 44 -8.71 16.01 9.62
C GLY A 44 -9.52 16.77 10.67
N LEU A 45 -10.84 16.66 10.63
CA LEU A 45 -11.72 17.32 11.61
C LEU A 45 -11.56 16.75 13.01
N ASN A 46 -11.38 15.43 13.15
CA ASN A 46 -11.11 14.82 14.45
C ASN A 46 -9.76 15.27 15.01
N MET A 47 -8.73 15.35 14.19
CA MET A 47 -7.43 15.87 14.58
C MET A 47 -7.52 17.33 15.00
N TRP A 48 -8.24 18.15 14.25
CA TRP A 48 -8.44 19.57 14.58
C TRP A 48 -9.24 19.74 15.87
N ALA A 49 -10.30 18.99 16.05
CA ALA A 49 -11.09 18.98 17.29
C ALA A 49 -10.23 18.60 18.51
N SER A 50 -9.27 17.71 18.37
CA SER A 50 -8.39 17.28 19.45
C SER A 50 -7.49 18.37 20.02
N VAL A 51 -7.28 19.45 19.27
CA VAL A 51 -6.56 20.68 19.69
C VAL A 51 -7.52 21.86 19.89
N ASN A 52 -8.78 21.59 20.25
CA ASN A 52 -9.82 22.59 20.51
C ASN A 52 -10.05 23.55 19.35
N TRP A 53 -9.98 23.07 18.12
CA TRP A 53 -10.20 23.85 16.89
C TRP A 53 -9.23 25.01 16.71
N ASN A 54 -8.08 24.98 17.39
CA ASN A 54 -7.05 26.00 17.23
C ASN A 54 -6.24 25.70 15.94
N PRO A 55 -6.31 26.56 14.92
CA PRO A 55 -5.64 26.30 13.64
C PRO A 55 -4.11 26.34 13.74
N ILE A 56 -3.56 27.13 14.66
CA ILE A 56 -2.11 27.23 14.86
C ILE A 56 -1.59 25.94 15.48
N LEU A 57 -2.27 25.43 16.51
CA LEU A 57 -1.93 24.17 17.15
C LEU A 57 -2.12 22.98 16.18
N PHE A 58 -3.16 23.02 15.35
CA PHE A 58 -3.39 22.00 14.35
C PHE A 58 -2.20 21.87 13.38
N VAL A 59 -1.73 22.98 12.83
CA VAL A 59 -0.60 23.01 11.91
C VAL A 59 0.70 22.62 12.61
N ARG A 60 0.94 23.18 13.81
CA ARG A 60 2.16 22.90 14.59
C ARG A 60 2.28 21.44 14.99
N ASP A 61 1.19 20.86 15.48
CA ASP A 61 1.17 19.54 16.11
C ASP A 61 0.69 18.43 15.18
N LEU A 62 0.39 18.74 13.90
CA LEU A 62 -0.14 17.79 12.94
C LEU A 62 0.60 16.44 12.91
N PRO A 63 1.95 16.38 12.93
CA PRO A 63 2.66 15.09 12.93
C PRO A 63 2.34 14.20 14.13
N TRP A 64 1.94 14.77 15.27
CA TRP A 64 1.60 14.03 16.49
C TRP A 64 0.11 13.72 16.63
N LEU A 65 -0.75 14.33 15.81
CA LEU A 65 -2.19 14.12 15.90
C LEU A 65 -2.59 12.79 15.27
N ALA A 66 -3.65 12.19 15.79
CA ALA A 66 -4.15 10.92 15.30
C ALA A 66 -5.67 10.83 15.42
N LEU A 67 -6.25 10.00 14.58
CA LEU A 67 -7.57 9.42 14.78
C LEU A 67 -7.36 7.97 15.20
N GLU A 68 -7.68 7.67 16.47
CA GLU A 68 -7.42 6.39 17.08
C GLU A 68 -8.52 5.37 16.79
N PRO A 69 -8.17 4.07 16.65
CA PRO A 69 -9.16 3.00 16.63
C PRO A 69 -9.82 2.85 18.02
N PRO A 70 -10.90 2.05 18.12
CA PRO A 70 -11.52 1.74 19.41
C PRO A 70 -10.53 1.13 20.40
N SER A 71 -10.85 1.22 21.70
CA SER A 71 -10.06 0.54 22.74
C SER A 71 -10.01 -0.97 22.47
N PRO A 72 -8.86 -1.64 22.73
CA PRO A 72 -8.76 -3.10 22.62
C PRO A 72 -9.82 -3.85 23.44
N ALA A 73 -10.22 -3.31 24.58
CA ALA A 73 -11.24 -3.89 25.44
C ALA A 73 -12.64 -3.96 24.80
N ASN A 74 -12.93 -3.13 23.79
CA ASN A 74 -14.20 -3.12 23.10
C ASN A 74 -14.40 -4.32 22.14
N GLY A 75 -13.35 -5.09 21.86
CA GLY A 75 -13.40 -6.16 20.89
C GLY A 75 -13.79 -5.63 19.49
N LEU A 76 -14.69 -6.32 18.81
CA LEU A 76 -15.20 -5.96 17.49
C LEU A 76 -16.53 -5.17 17.54
N ALA A 77 -17.01 -4.79 18.72
CA ALA A 77 -18.21 -3.99 18.87
C ALA A 77 -18.03 -2.61 18.22
N ILE A 78 -19.13 -2.08 17.67
CA ILE A 78 -19.16 -0.72 17.12
C ILE A 78 -19.25 0.26 18.29
N PRO A 79 -18.22 1.11 18.52
CA PRO A 79 -18.22 2.05 19.63
C PRO A 79 -18.99 3.31 19.32
N ALA A 80 -19.16 4.18 20.31
CA ALA A 80 -19.61 5.54 20.11
C ALA A 80 -18.61 6.31 19.20
N LEU A 81 -19.08 7.35 18.54
CA LEU A 81 -18.30 8.08 17.55
C LEU A 81 -16.94 8.57 18.07
N ASN A 82 -16.93 9.18 19.25
CA ASN A 82 -15.71 9.72 19.86
C ASN A 82 -14.88 8.68 20.62
N GLN A 83 -15.26 7.42 20.57
CA GLN A 83 -14.55 6.29 21.20
C GLN A 83 -14.03 5.30 20.16
N GLY A 84 -13.72 5.77 18.97
CA GLY A 84 -13.22 4.99 17.85
C GLY A 84 -14.23 4.80 16.70
N GLY A 85 -15.48 5.25 16.85
CA GLY A 85 -16.48 5.19 15.79
C GLY A 85 -16.09 6.00 14.56
N TRP A 86 -15.48 7.15 14.74
CA TRP A 86 -14.96 7.96 13.63
C TRP A 86 -13.83 7.25 12.88
N TRP A 87 -12.99 6.51 13.56
CA TRP A 87 -11.95 5.69 12.94
C TRP A 87 -12.57 4.63 12.02
N LEU A 88 -13.61 3.94 12.49
CA LEU A 88 -14.33 2.96 11.67
C LEU A 88 -14.98 3.61 10.45
N MET A 89 -15.61 4.76 10.60
CA MET A 89 -16.21 5.49 9.47
C MET A 89 -15.15 5.96 8.47
N ALA A 90 -14.06 6.53 8.94
CA ALA A 90 -12.97 6.96 8.07
C ALA A 90 -12.37 5.76 7.32
N GLY A 91 -12.16 4.64 8.01
CA GLY A 91 -11.69 3.40 7.43
C GLY A 91 -12.65 2.85 6.37
N PHE A 92 -13.94 2.90 6.62
CA PHE A 92 -14.97 2.49 5.65
C PHE A 92 -14.94 3.36 4.39
N PHE A 93 -14.91 4.67 4.52
CA PHE A 93 -14.88 5.57 3.37
C PHE A 93 -13.56 5.46 2.59
N LEU A 94 -12.44 5.32 3.27
CA LEU A 94 -11.14 5.15 2.61
C LEU A 94 -11.09 3.81 1.86
N THR A 95 -11.56 2.74 2.45
CA THR A 95 -11.67 1.42 1.80
C THR A 95 -12.57 1.50 0.58
N SER A 96 -13.74 2.11 0.71
CA SER A 96 -14.70 2.30 -0.39
C SER A 96 -14.08 3.11 -1.52
N SER A 97 -13.37 4.19 -1.20
CA SER A 97 -12.67 5.02 -2.19
C SER A 97 -11.65 4.20 -2.99
N MET A 98 -10.81 3.43 -2.31
CA MET A 98 -9.79 2.61 -2.96
C MET A 98 -10.40 1.51 -3.83
N ILE A 99 -11.43 0.81 -3.35
CA ILE A 99 -12.10 -0.25 -4.11
C ILE A 99 -12.79 0.33 -5.35
N LEU A 100 -13.51 1.43 -5.20
CA LEU A 100 -14.19 2.08 -6.32
C LEU A 100 -13.19 2.54 -7.40
N TRP A 101 -12.06 3.09 -6.98
CA TRP A 101 -11.01 3.48 -7.92
C TRP A 101 -10.37 2.27 -8.61
N CYS A 102 -10.17 1.18 -7.89
CA CYS A 102 -9.69 -0.08 -8.46
C CYS A 102 -10.66 -0.62 -9.52
N ILE A 103 -11.96 -0.64 -9.23
CA ILE A 103 -12.99 -1.06 -10.19
C ILE A 103 -13.03 -0.10 -11.39
N ARG A 104 -12.89 1.20 -11.15
CA ARG A 104 -12.82 2.21 -12.21
C ARG A 104 -11.61 1.98 -13.12
N SER A 105 -10.46 1.64 -12.59
CA SER A 105 -9.27 1.31 -13.38
C SER A 105 -9.52 0.11 -14.30
N HIS A 106 -10.18 -0.92 -13.80
CA HIS A 106 -10.58 -2.09 -14.59
C HIS A 106 -11.54 -1.70 -15.72
N GLN A 107 -12.59 -0.97 -15.38
CA GLN A 107 -13.59 -0.48 -16.35
C GLN A 107 -12.90 0.31 -17.48
N ARG A 108 -12.02 1.26 -17.12
CA ARG A 108 -11.36 2.11 -18.12
C ARG A 108 -10.40 1.34 -18.98
N ALA A 109 -9.62 0.43 -18.41
CA ALA A 109 -8.71 -0.43 -19.16
C ALA A 109 -9.48 -1.28 -20.20
N ARG A 110 -10.60 -1.88 -19.79
CA ARG A 110 -11.42 -2.70 -20.71
C ARG A 110 -12.03 -1.88 -21.84
N LEU A 111 -12.52 -0.67 -21.55
CA LEU A 111 -13.05 0.23 -22.58
C LEU A 111 -11.99 0.65 -23.59
N LEU A 112 -10.73 0.77 -23.19
CA LEU A 112 -9.62 1.12 -24.06
C LEU A 112 -8.98 -0.09 -24.75
N GLY A 113 -9.48 -1.31 -24.51
CA GLY A 113 -8.87 -2.52 -25.06
C GLY A 113 -7.49 -2.85 -24.47
N MET A 114 -7.18 -2.34 -23.29
CA MET A 114 -5.91 -2.53 -22.59
C MET A 114 -5.99 -3.70 -21.59
N GLY A 115 -4.82 -4.22 -21.20
CA GLY A 115 -4.71 -5.15 -20.09
C GLY A 115 -5.05 -4.49 -18.74
N THR A 116 -5.46 -5.30 -17.77
CA THR A 116 -5.92 -4.83 -16.45
C THR A 116 -4.84 -4.92 -15.37
N HIS A 117 -3.57 -4.84 -15.76
CA HIS A 117 -2.43 -4.98 -14.84
C HIS A 117 -2.44 -3.95 -13.70
N THR A 118 -2.81 -2.71 -13.99
CA THR A 118 -2.94 -1.64 -13.00
C THR A 118 -4.00 -1.97 -11.95
N THR A 119 -5.13 -2.53 -12.36
CA THR A 119 -6.21 -2.95 -11.45
C THR A 119 -5.70 -3.94 -10.40
N TRP A 120 -4.94 -4.94 -10.83
CA TRP A 120 -4.43 -5.97 -9.92
C TRP A 120 -3.30 -5.45 -9.04
N ALA A 121 -2.52 -4.49 -9.51
CA ALA A 121 -1.54 -3.78 -8.68
C ALA A 121 -2.23 -2.95 -7.57
N PHE A 122 -3.32 -2.26 -7.90
CA PHE A 122 -4.15 -1.58 -6.90
C PHE A 122 -4.77 -2.57 -5.91
N ALA A 123 -5.27 -3.71 -6.41
CA ALA A 123 -5.82 -4.77 -5.55
C ALA A 123 -4.77 -5.28 -4.54
N ALA A 124 -3.53 -5.44 -4.96
CA ALA A 124 -2.44 -5.85 -4.08
C ALA A 124 -2.16 -4.80 -2.97
N ALA A 125 -2.18 -3.51 -3.30
CA ALA A 125 -2.05 -2.44 -2.31
C ALA A 125 -3.22 -2.43 -1.32
N ILE A 126 -4.44 -2.61 -1.81
CA ILE A 126 -5.66 -2.69 -0.97
C ILE A 126 -5.57 -3.89 -0.03
N TRP A 127 -5.03 -5.02 -0.49
CA TRP A 127 -4.79 -6.20 0.34
C TRP A 127 -3.97 -5.86 1.59
N LEU A 128 -2.82 -5.21 1.44
CA LEU A 128 -2.00 -4.80 2.59
C LEU A 128 -2.77 -3.87 3.52
N TYR A 129 -3.45 -2.87 2.99
CA TYR A 129 -4.27 -1.95 3.78
C TYR A 129 -5.34 -2.70 4.58
N LEU A 130 -6.07 -3.63 3.94
CA LEU A 130 -7.09 -4.43 4.62
C LEU A 130 -6.50 -5.41 5.63
N CYS A 131 -5.32 -5.98 5.36
CA CYS A 131 -4.63 -6.81 6.35
C CYS A 131 -4.33 -6.02 7.64
N LEU A 132 -3.90 -4.77 7.52
CA LEU A 132 -3.58 -3.91 8.65
C LEU A 132 -4.83 -3.44 9.41
N GLY A 133 -5.85 -2.98 8.70
CA GLY A 133 -6.99 -2.29 9.30
C GLY A 133 -8.25 -3.13 9.50
N PHE A 134 -8.33 -4.28 8.84
CA PHE A 134 -9.55 -5.09 8.83
C PHE A 134 -9.32 -6.56 9.15
N PHE A 135 -8.57 -7.28 8.32
CA PHE A 135 -8.44 -8.73 8.46
C PHE A 135 -7.72 -9.14 9.74
N ARG A 136 -6.56 -8.55 10.04
CA ARG A 136 -5.84 -8.88 11.27
C ARG A 136 -6.60 -8.48 12.53
N PRO A 137 -7.20 -7.27 12.65
CA PRO A 137 -8.07 -6.92 13.76
C PRO A 137 -9.21 -7.91 13.98
N ILE A 138 -9.85 -8.41 12.92
CA ILE A 138 -10.90 -9.45 13.04
C ILE A 138 -10.31 -10.74 13.58
N LEU A 139 -9.17 -11.22 13.05
CA LEU A 139 -8.52 -12.43 13.52
C LEU A 139 -8.06 -12.31 14.98
N MET A 140 -7.61 -11.14 15.38
CA MET A 140 -7.20 -10.84 16.75
C MET A 140 -8.39 -10.55 17.70
N GLY A 141 -9.58 -10.33 17.14
CA GLY A 141 -10.82 -10.13 17.90
C GLY A 141 -11.03 -8.69 18.41
N SER A 142 -10.30 -7.69 17.90
CA SER A 142 -10.46 -6.30 18.34
C SER A 142 -10.03 -5.29 17.28
N TRP A 143 -10.83 -4.26 17.07
CA TRP A 143 -10.45 -3.08 16.26
C TRP A 143 -9.28 -2.31 16.86
N GLY A 144 -9.05 -2.42 18.16
CA GLY A 144 -7.92 -1.80 18.86
C GLY A 144 -6.55 -2.32 18.42
N GLU A 145 -6.49 -3.44 17.71
CA GLU A 145 -5.25 -3.97 17.12
C GLU A 145 -4.82 -3.22 15.85
N ALA A 146 -5.71 -2.42 15.27
CA ALA A 146 -5.42 -1.68 14.04
C ALA A 146 -4.55 -0.45 14.30
N PRO A 147 -3.76 -0.01 13.30
CA PRO A 147 -3.02 1.23 13.40
C PRO A 147 -3.96 2.46 13.38
N PRO A 148 -3.59 3.54 14.08
CA PRO A 148 -4.29 4.80 13.98
C PRO A 148 -4.02 5.49 12.64
N PHE A 149 -4.87 6.45 12.28
CA PHE A 149 -4.58 7.42 11.25
C PHE A 149 -3.79 8.60 11.86
N GLY A 150 -2.51 8.69 11.54
CA GLY A 150 -1.63 9.73 12.05
C GLY A 150 -0.20 9.52 11.58
N ILE A 151 0.57 10.60 11.45
CA ILE A 151 1.94 10.51 10.91
C ILE A 151 2.85 9.78 11.92
N PHE A 152 3.14 10.37 13.05
CA PHE A 152 3.95 9.71 14.09
C PHE A 152 3.20 8.57 14.79
N PRO A 153 1.90 8.69 15.11
CA PRO A 153 1.19 7.62 15.79
C PRO A 153 1.17 6.28 15.04
N HIS A 154 1.09 6.26 13.70
CA HIS A 154 1.17 4.98 12.97
C HIS A 154 2.57 4.37 13.04
N LEU A 155 3.63 5.17 13.17
CA LEU A 155 5.00 4.69 13.39
C LEU A 155 5.15 4.14 14.81
N ASP A 156 4.59 4.81 15.81
CA ASP A 156 4.56 4.32 17.20
C ASP A 156 3.82 2.99 17.30
N TRP A 157 2.71 2.86 16.57
CA TRP A 157 2.00 1.59 16.44
C TRP A 157 2.92 0.49 15.88
N THR A 158 3.71 0.80 14.85
CA THR A 158 4.65 -0.14 14.23
C THR A 158 5.73 -0.60 15.20
N VAL A 159 6.27 0.31 16.01
CA VAL A 159 7.24 -0.01 17.07
C VAL A 159 6.63 -0.93 18.11
N ALA A 160 5.44 -0.59 18.60
CA ALA A 160 4.72 -1.40 19.59
C ALA A 160 4.38 -2.80 19.02
N PHE A 161 3.94 -2.88 17.79
CA PHE A 161 3.69 -4.13 17.08
C PHE A 161 4.96 -4.99 17.01
N SER A 162 6.10 -4.41 16.64
CA SER A 162 7.39 -5.09 16.57
C SER A 162 7.80 -5.64 17.94
N LEU A 163 7.73 -4.83 18.99
CA LEU A 163 8.12 -5.24 20.34
C LEU A 163 7.23 -6.36 20.90
N ARG A 164 5.92 -6.28 20.69
CA ARG A 164 4.97 -7.30 21.20
C ARG A 164 5.10 -8.64 20.47
N CYS A 165 5.53 -8.64 19.23
CA CYS A 165 5.53 -9.83 18.37
C CYS A 165 6.94 -10.38 18.08
N GLY A 166 7.88 -10.08 18.95
CA GLY A 166 9.20 -10.69 18.94
C GLY A 166 10.18 -10.12 17.93
N ASN A 167 10.07 -8.84 17.64
CA ASN A 167 10.94 -8.08 16.75
C ASN A 167 10.71 -8.36 15.27
N LEU A 168 10.26 -7.33 14.57
CA LEU A 168 9.95 -7.36 13.14
C LEU A 168 11.18 -7.68 12.26
N TYR A 169 12.40 -7.51 12.77
CA TYR A 169 13.63 -7.91 12.08
C TYR A 169 13.61 -9.40 11.70
N TYR A 170 12.97 -10.25 12.50
CA TYR A 170 12.92 -11.69 12.28
C TYR A 170 11.69 -12.18 11.53
N ASP A 171 10.79 -11.27 11.16
CA ASP A 171 9.65 -11.60 10.32
C ASP A 171 10.11 -11.83 8.86
N PRO A 172 10.05 -13.08 8.36
CA PRO A 172 10.55 -13.40 7.03
C PRO A 172 9.73 -12.76 5.91
N PHE A 173 8.45 -12.50 6.15
CA PHE A 173 7.59 -11.81 5.17
C PHE A 173 7.91 -10.31 5.11
N HIS A 174 8.27 -9.71 6.22
CA HIS A 174 8.79 -8.34 6.23
C HIS A 174 10.10 -8.25 5.47
N MET A 175 11.01 -9.21 5.65
CA MET A 175 12.25 -9.30 4.87
C MET A 175 11.96 -9.40 3.37
N LEU A 176 11.05 -10.29 2.96
CA LEU A 176 10.64 -10.44 1.57
C LEU A 176 10.03 -9.17 1.01
N SER A 177 9.15 -8.51 1.77
CA SER A 177 8.54 -7.25 1.37
C SER A 177 9.57 -6.16 1.13
N ILE A 178 10.60 -6.08 1.98
CA ILE A 178 11.73 -5.14 1.81
C ILE A 178 12.51 -5.46 0.54
N VAL A 179 12.81 -6.73 0.30
CA VAL A 179 13.53 -7.18 -0.92
C VAL A 179 12.75 -6.76 -2.18
N PHE A 180 11.44 -6.98 -2.21
CA PHE A 180 10.61 -6.59 -3.35
C PHE A 180 10.48 -5.07 -3.48
N LEU A 181 10.37 -4.35 -2.35
CA LEU A 181 10.33 -2.89 -2.36
C LEU A 181 11.60 -2.30 -2.97
N TYR A 182 12.76 -2.68 -2.46
CA TYR A 182 14.03 -2.17 -2.99
C TYR A 182 14.33 -2.72 -4.38
N GLY A 183 13.90 -3.94 -4.69
CA GLY A 183 13.95 -4.49 -6.03
C GLY A 183 13.12 -3.68 -7.03
N SER A 184 11.94 -3.19 -6.61
CA SER A 184 11.13 -2.27 -7.43
C SER A 184 11.85 -0.96 -7.70
N VAL A 185 12.49 -0.38 -6.68
CA VAL A 185 13.28 0.86 -6.83
C VAL A 185 14.47 0.61 -7.77
N LEU A 186 15.16 -0.51 -7.59
CA LEU A 186 16.29 -0.90 -8.44
C LEU A 186 15.88 -1.05 -9.90
N LEU A 187 14.78 -1.77 -10.16
CA LEU A 187 14.27 -1.97 -11.52
C LEU A 187 13.83 -0.66 -12.16
N PHE A 188 13.21 0.22 -11.38
CA PHE A 188 12.86 1.57 -11.86
C PHE A 188 14.10 2.34 -12.29
N ALA A 189 15.14 2.36 -11.46
CA ALA A 189 16.39 3.06 -11.75
C ALA A 189 17.10 2.44 -12.96
N MET A 190 17.21 1.12 -13.02
CA MET A 190 17.83 0.40 -14.11
C MET A 190 17.07 0.60 -15.43
N HIS A 191 15.76 0.51 -15.42
CA HIS A 191 14.94 0.68 -16.62
C HIS A 191 14.98 2.14 -17.11
N GLY A 192 14.75 3.09 -16.23
CA GLY A 192 14.81 4.52 -16.58
C GLY A 192 16.16 4.93 -17.12
N GLY A 193 17.24 4.51 -16.48
CA GLY A 193 18.62 4.76 -16.94
C GLY A 193 18.92 4.10 -18.29
N THR A 194 18.44 2.88 -18.48
CA THR A 194 18.60 2.15 -19.75
C THR A 194 17.89 2.85 -20.89
N ILE A 195 16.62 3.25 -20.67
CA ILE A 195 15.85 3.99 -21.70
C ILE A 195 16.57 5.26 -22.13
N LEU A 196 17.11 6.02 -21.17
CA LEU A 196 17.86 7.22 -21.49
C LEU A 196 19.18 6.90 -22.22
N ALA A 197 19.85 5.81 -21.84
CA ALA A 197 21.10 5.38 -22.49
C ALA A 197 20.89 4.94 -23.95
N VAL A 198 19.70 4.46 -24.29
CA VAL A 198 19.36 4.00 -25.66
C VAL A 198 18.33 4.89 -26.37
N SER A 199 18.06 6.08 -25.83
CA SER A 199 17.07 7.01 -26.41
C SER A 199 17.44 7.45 -27.83
N ARG A 200 18.72 7.66 -28.11
CA ARG A 200 19.24 7.96 -29.46
C ARG A 200 18.86 6.90 -30.49
N PHE A 201 18.59 5.67 -30.06
CA PHE A 201 18.28 4.52 -30.91
C PHE A 201 16.82 4.12 -30.85
N GLY A 202 15.96 5.01 -30.34
CA GLY A 202 14.50 4.82 -30.24
C GLY A 202 14.02 4.27 -28.90
N GLY A 203 14.86 4.18 -27.88
CA GLY A 203 14.51 3.60 -26.58
C GLY A 203 13.43 4.34 -25.79
N ASP A 204 13.28 5.65 -26.02
CA ASP A 204 12.24 6.50 -25.42
C ASP A 204 10.85 6.32 -26.10
N LYS A 205 10.76 5.51 -27.14
CA LYS A 205 9.54 5.28 -27.93
C LYS A 205 9.18 3.80 -27.94
N GLU A 206 8.91 3.24 -26.78
CA GLU A 206 8.66 1.80 -26.60
C GLU A 206 7.44 1.31 -27.39
N VAL A 207 6.38 2.11 -27.46
CA VAL A 207 5.16 1.75 -28.20
C VAL A 207 5.46 1.64 -29.71
N GLU A 208 6.18 2.60 -30.27
CA GLU A 208 6.59 2.59 -31.67
C GLU A 208 7.57 1.45 -31.96
N GLN A 209 8.46 1.13 -31.02
CA GLN A 209 9.41 0.01 -31.13
C GLN A 209 8.72 -1.35 -31.20
N SER A 210 7.48 -1.48 -30.78
CA SER A 210 6.72 -2.72 -30.95
C SER A 210 6.33 -2.99 -32.41
N VAL A 211 6.31 -1.97 -33.24
CA VAL A 211 5.89 -2.04 -34.66
C VAL A 211 7.06 -1.75 -35.61
N ASP A 212 7.78 -0.66 -35.37
CA ASP A 212 8.94 -0.23 -36.18
C ASP A 212 10.18 -0.14 -35.26
N ARG A 213 10.95 -1.23 -35.26
CA ARG A 213 12.05 -1.40 -34.34
C ARG A 213 13.31 -0.68 -34.80
N GLY A 214 13.76 0.31 -34.00
CA GLY A 214 15.15 0.73 -34.00
C GLY A 214 16.05 -0.33 -33.39
N THR A 215 17.24 0.06 -32.95
CA THR A 215 18.24 -0.85 -32.33
C THR A 215 18.34 -0.71 -30.81
N ALA A 216 17.39 -0.02 -30.19
CA ALA A 216 17.42 0.26 -28.74
C ALA A 216 17.36 -1.01 -27.87
N SER A 217 16.46 -1.94 -28.20
CA SER A 217 16.28 -3.17 -27.42
C SER A 217 17.53 -4.05 -27.43
N GLU A 218 18.15 -4.21 -28.60
CA GLU A 218 19.38 -4.99 -28.73
C GLU A 218 20.54 -4.37 -27.97
N ARG A 219 20.67 -3.06 -28.01
CA ARG A 219 21.72 -2.31 -27.30
C ARG A 219 21.51 -2.38 -25.79
N ALA A 220 20.29 -2.24 -25.32
CA ALA A 220 19.93 -2.39 -23.92
C ALA A 220 20.23 -3.82 -23.42
N ALA A 221 19.87 -4.84 -24.20
CA ALA A 221 20.15 -6.22 -23.89
C ALA A 221 21.67 -6.48 -23.78
N LEU A 222 22.47 -5.99 -24.72
CA LEU A 222 23.91 -6.14 -24.69
C LEU A 222 24.55 -5.44 -23.49
N LEU A 223 24.09 -4.26 -23.12
CA LEU A 223 24.58 -3.55 -21.93
C LEU A 223 24.49 -4.44 -20.70
N TRP A 224 23.35 -5.02 -20.41
CA TRP A 224 23.14 -5.83 -19.22
C TRP A 224 23.78 -7.21 -19.34
N ARG A 225 23.74 -7.83 -20.50
CA ARG A 225 24.39 -9.12 -20.71
C ARG A 225 25.90 -9.04 -20.52
N TRP A 226 26.55 -7.97 -20.96
CA TRP A 226 27.99 -7.78 -20.81
C TRP A 226 28.39 -7.36 -19.40
N THR A 227 27.49 -6.71 -18.65
CA THR A 227 27.78 -6.23 -17.30
C THR A 227 27.44 -7.26 -16.23
N MET A 228 26.25 -7.86 -16.26
CA MET A 228 25.79 -8.79 -15.23
C MET A 228 25.56 -10.23 -15.71
N GLY A 229 25.73 -10.52 -16.99
CA GLY A 229 25.68 -11.85 -17.57
C GLY A 229 24.30 -12.31 -18.03
N PHE A 230 23.24 -11.54 -17.82
CA PHE A 230 21.88 -11.79 -18.28
C PHE A 230 21.17 -10.48 -18.59
N ASN A 231 20.06 -10.56 -19.31
CA ASN A 231 19.26 -9.41 -19.70
C ASN A 231 17.77 -9.76 -19.76
N ALA A 232 16.94 -8.74 -19.67
CA ALA A 232 15.52 -8.84 -19.99
C ALA A 232 15.25 -8.38 -21.42
N THR A 233 14.04 -8.60 -21.89
CA THR A 233 13.50 -8.00 -23.11
C THR A 233 12.70 -6.75 -22.78
N MET A 234 12.30 -5.98 -23.78
CA MET A 234 11.40 -4.84 -23.60
C MET A 234 10.09 -5.23 -22.89
N GLU A 235 9.50 -6.35 -23.29
CA GLU A 235 8.29 -6.85 -22.65
C GLU A 235 8.57 -7.38 -21.24
N SER A 236 9.57 -8.23 -21.07
CA SER A 236 9.81 -8.90 -19.81
C SER A 236 10.25 -7.97 -18.68
N ILE A 237 10.93 -6.86 -18.98
CA ILE A 237 11.32 -5.89 -17.94
C ILE A 237 10.09 -5.28 -17.26
N HIS A 238 9.02 -5.04 -18.00
CA HIS A 238 7.76 -4.55 -17.45
C HIS A 238 7.07 -5.63 -16.57
N ARG A 239 7.14 -6.90 -16.96
CA ARG A 239 6.66 -8.02 -16.12
C ARG A 239 7.43 -8.13 -14.82
N TRP A 240 8.75 -8.02 -14.85
CA TRP A 240 9.58 -8.03 -13.65
C TRP A 240 9.21 -6.88 -12.72
N ALA A 241 9.10 -5.67 -13.25
CA ALA A 241 8.72 -4.50 -12.48
C ALA A 241 7.34 -4.65 -11.85
N TRP A 242 6.37 -5.16 -12.60
CA TRP A 242 5.01 -5.38 -12.11
C TRP A 242 4.97 -6.40 -10.96
N TRP A 243 5.66 -7.53 -11.11
CA TRP A 243 5.71 -8.58 -10.08
C TRP A 243 6.38 -8.09 -8.81
N PHE A 244 7.50 -7.38 -8.91
CA PHE A 244 8.15 -6.80 -7.74
C PHE A 244 7.25 -5.79 -7.03
N ALA A 245 6.58 -4.93 -7.76
CA ALA A 245 5.64 -3.96 -7.20
C ALA A 245 4.47 -4.63 -6.49
N VAL A 246 3.88 -5.68 -7.07
CA VAL A 246 2.73 -6.41 -6.52
C VAL A 246 3.13 -7.28 -5.33
N LEU A 247 4.27 -7.96 -5.40
CA LEU A 247 4.73 -8.84 -4.32
C LEU A 247 5.12 -8.08 -3.05
N THR A 248 5.45 -6.80 -3.14
CA THR A 248 5.72 -5.98 -1.96
C THR A 248 4.53 -5.95 -1.00
N PRO A 249 3.34 -5.49 -1.39
CA PRO A 249 2.18 -5.49 -0.49
C PRO A 249 1.62 -6.90 -0.24
N ILE A 250 1.70 -7.83 -1.20
CA ILE A 250 1.22 -9.19 -0.98
C ILE A 250 1.98 -9.86 0.16
N THR A 251 3.31 -9.84 0.12
CA THR A 251 4.14 -10.44 1.17
C THR A 251 4.01 -9.69 2.49
N GLY A 252 3.94 -8.37 2.45
CA GLY A 252 3.69 -7.55 3.65
C GLY A 252 2.37 -7.90 4.32
N GLY A 253 1.30 -8.04 3.55
CA GLY A 253 -0.02 -8.41 4.07
C GLY A 253 -0.05 -9.81 4.67
N ILE A 254 0.60 -10.79 4.04
CA ILE A 254 0.74 -12.14 4.60
C ILE A 254 1.45 -12.09 5.95
N GLY A 255 2.56 -11.36 6.03
CA GLY A 255 3.31 -11.19 7.29
C GLY A 255 2.47 -10.55 8.39
N ILE A 256 1.68 -9.54 8.06
CA ILE A 256 0.75 -8.91 9.00
C ILE A 256 -0.28 -9.92 9.51
N LEU A 257 -0.89 -10.72 8.65
CA LEU A 257 -1.90 -11.70 9.06
C LEU A 257 -1.31 -12.83 9.92
N LEU A 258 -0.09 -13.26 9.67
CA LEU A 258 0.56 -14.32 10.43
C LEU A 258 1.03 -13.86 11.81
N THR A 259 1.34 -12.57 11.97
CA THR A 259 1.93 -12.02 13.18
C THR A 259 0.88 -11.84 14.27
N GLY A 260 1.07 -12.53 15.38
CA GLY A 260 0.15 -12.54 16.52
C GLY A 260 -1.02 -13.54 16.39
N THR A 261 -1.17 -14.17 15.24
CA THR A 261 -2.22 -15.17 14.97
C THR A 261 -1.64 -16.58 14.91
N VAL A 262 -0.72 -16.82 13.99
CA VAL A 262 -0.02 -18.11 13.81
C VAL A 262 1.34 -18.08 14.49
N VAL A 263 2.07 -16.98 14.40
CA VAL A 263 3.38 -16.77 15.01
C VAL A 263 3.29 -15.61 16.00
N ASP A 264 3.43 -15.92 17.29
CA ASP A 264 3.34 -14.92 18.35
C ASP A 264 4.64 -14.15 18.55
N ASN A 265 5.78 -14.74 18.20
CA ASN A 265 7.11 -14.18 18.42
C ASN A 265 8.06 -14.62 17.31
N TRP A 266 8.44 -13.68 16.46
CA TRP A 266 9.30 -13.98 15.31
C TRP A 266 10.73 -14.32 15.71
N PHE A 267 11.27 -13.74 16.77
CA PHE A 267 12.61 -14.09 17.26
C PHE A 267 12.65 -15.56 17.73
N LEU A 268 11.68 -15.98 18.54
CA LEU A 268 11.60 -17.38 18.99
C LEU A 268 11.36 -18.35 17.83
N TRP A 269 10.55 -17.95 16.86
CA TRP A 269 10.36 -18.72 15.64
C TRP A 269 11.70 -18.89 14.89
N ALA A 270 12.46 -17.81 14.73
CA ALA A 270 13.75 -17.84 14.06
C ALA A 270 14.78 -18.71 14.80
N VAL A 271 14.84 -18.63 16.11
CA VAL A 271 15.67 -19.51 16.94
C VAL A 271 15.29 -20.98 16.76
N LYS A 272 14.01 -21.29 16.84
CA LYS A 272 13.49 -22.66 16.66
C LYS A 272 13.86 -23.24 15.30
N HIS A 273 13.90 -22.42 14.27
CA HIS A 273 14.20 -22.83 12.90
C HIS A 273 15.69 -22.63 12.51
N GLY A 274 16.53 -22.25 13.46
CA GLY A 274 17.97 -22.15 13.28
C GLY A 274 18.44 -20.98 12.40
N VAL A 275 17.65 -19.91 12.27
CA VAL A 275 17.95 -18.74 11.42
C VAL A 275 18.29 -17.46 12.19
N ALA A 276 18.09 -17.41 13.52
CA ALA A 276 18.39 -16.24 14.33
C ALA A 276 19.88 -16.13 14.76
N PRO A 277 20.57 -17.20 15.16
CA PRO A 277 21.80 -17.08 15.92
C PRO A 277 23.05 -16.73 15.13
N SER A 278 22.98 -16.55 13.82
CA SER A 278 24.17 -16.21 13.03
C SER A 278 24.62 -14.74 13.17
N TYR A 279 23.87 -13.92 13.91
CA TYR A 279 24.17 -12.49 14.12
C TYR A 279 24.47 -12.07 15.55
N PRO A 280 25.01 -12.90 16.45
CA PRO A 280 25.11 -12.52 17.86
C PRO A 280 26.05 -11.35 18.12
N ALA A 281 27.04 -11.15 17.26
CA ALA A 281 28.10 -10.19 17.53
C ALA A 281 27.73 -8.71 17.26
N ILE A 282 26.82 -8.44 16.33
CA ILE A 282 26.49 -7.08 15.90
C ILE A 282 25.10 -6.66 16.35
N TYR A 283 24.10 -7.53 16.18
CA TYR A 283 22.69 -7.20 16.38
C TYR A 283 22.02 -7.93 17.55
N GLY A 284 22.74 -8.77 18.29
CA GLY A 284 22.18 -9.56 19.37
C GLY A 284 21.46 -8.73 20.42
N HIS A 285 21.99 -7.57 20.78
CA HIS A 285 21.38 -6.64 21.74
C HIS A 285 20.09 -5.98 21.23
N ILE A 286 19.89 -5.92 19.92
CA ILE A 286 18.66 -5.40 19.29
C ILE A 286 17.67 -6.53 19.09
N ALA A 287 18.14 -7.73 18.74
CA ALA A 287 17.34 -8.88 18.42
C ALA A 287 16.77 -9.57 19.65
N ASP A 288 17.51 -9.57 20.76
CA ASP A 288 17.14 -10.17 22.04
C ASP A 288 17.20 -9.11 23.16
N PRO A 289 16.06 -8.48 23.50
CA PRO A 289 16.02 -7.50 24.60
C PRO A 289 16.47 -8.08 25.95
N ALA A 290 16.35 -9.39 26.17
CA ALA A 290 16.82 -10.04 27.38
C ALA A 290 18.34 -10.13 27.42
N ALA A 291 19.01 -10.31 26.28
CA ALA A 291 20.47 -10.30 26.17
C ALA A 291 21.04 -8.91 26.45
N ALA A 292 20.30 -7.84 26.14
CA ALA A 292 20.70 -6.46 26.44
C ALA A 292 20.67 -6.13 27.95
N GLN A 293 19.87 -6.86 28.73
CA GLN A 293 19.71 -6.65 30.18
C GLN A 293 20.66 -7.53 31.01
N GLY A 294 21.22 -8.59 30.44
CA GLY A 294 22.09 -9.55 31.14
C GLY A 294 23.59 -9.21 31.08
N GLY A 295 23.96 -8.11 30.50
CA GLY A 295 25.34 -7.64 30.37
C GLY A 295 25.81 -6.67 31.45
N SER A 296 25.21 -6.70 32.65
CA SER A 296 25.65 -5.91 33.79
C SER A 296 26.38 -6.75 34.81
#